data_d803fe71f9bbacea3b1f3faf1daa37ed
#
_entry.id   d803fe71f9bbacea3b1f3faf1daa37ed
#
_cell.length_a   1.000
_cell.length_b   1.000
_cell.length_c   1.000
_cell.angle_alpha   90.00
_cell.angle_beta   90.00
_cell.angle_gamma   90.00
#
_symmetry.space_group_name_H-M   'P 1'
#
loop_
_entity.id
_entity.type
_entity.pdbx_description
1 polymer ?
#
loop_
_entity_poly.entity_id
_entity_poly.type
_entity_poly.pdbx_seq_one_letter_code
_entity_poly.pdbx_strand_id
1 'polypeptide(L)'
;MAPTADPSPAPADGVAGALGLVLRSPSAADGGLLAVFLGLHPGEDGERTAYLGVVEAPTDGDGDAGWQTLRAAGALLPDLDASLAATLLALANWHRSHDRCSRCGAPSEPASAGWVRRCTRDGSQHFPRTDPSVIMSVIDDDGRLLLGRGATW
;
A
#
# COMPACT_ATOMS: atom_id res chain seq x y z
N MET A 1 -21.43 -23.13 -22.58
CA MET A 1 -20.97 -23.70 -21.30
C MET A 1 -20.15 -22.60 -20.65
N ALA A 2 -20.71 -21.90 -19.69
CA ALA A 2 -20.03 -20.82 -18.98
C ALA A 2 -19.06 -21.41 -17.94
N PRO A 3 -17.86 -20.84 -17.74
CA PRO A 3 -16.97 -21.31 -16.70
C PRO A 3 -17.60 -21.01 -15.33
N THR A 4 -17.73 -22.05 -14.53
CA THR A 4 -18.14 -21.95 -13.12
C THR A 4 -17.07 -21.15 -12.37
N ALA A 5 -17.49 -20.06 -11.71
CA ALA A 5 -16.66 -19.31 -10.81
C ALA A 5 -16.22 -20.23 -9.65
N ASP A 6 -14.92 -20.38 -9.49
CA ASP A 6 -14.31 -21.07 -8.36
C ASP A 6 -14.60 -20.27 -7.08
N PRO A 7 -15.11 -20.87 -6.02
CA PRO A 7 -15.36 -20.15 -4.78
C PRO A 7 -14.03 -19.68 -4.16
N SER A 8 -13.98 -18.41 -3.85
CA SER A 8 -12.92 -17.78 -3.05
C SER A 8 -12.63 -18.65 -1.80
N PRO A 9 -11.36 -18.92 -1.44
CA PRO A 9 -11.07 -19.62 -0.21
C PRO A 9 -11.68 -18.88 0.97
N ALA A 10 -12.41 -19.62 1.80
CA ALA A 10 -12.99 -19.10 3.03
C ALA A 10 -11.86 -18.54 3.92
N PRO A 11 -12.10 -17.43 4.65
CA PRO A 11 -11.13 -16.93 5.60
C PRO A 11 -10.85 -18.03 6.64
N ALA A 12 -9.57 -18.30 6.88
CA ALA A 12 -9.12 -19.19 7.94
C ALA A 12 -9.77 -18.77 9.27
N ASP A 13 -10.24 -19.72 10.05
CA ASP A 13 -10.99 -19.58 11.27
C ASP A 13 -10.47 -18.46 12.18
N GLY A 14 -11.08 -17.29 12.04
CA GLY A 14 -10.75 -16.11 12.80
C GLY A 14 -11.68 -15.94 13.99
N VAL A 15 -11.12 -15.59 15.10
CA VAL A 15 -11.79 -15.07 16.29
C VAL A 15 -12.87 -14.06 15.84
N ALA A 16 -14.12 -14.25 16.29
CA ALA A 16 -15.23 -13.37 15.96
C ALA A 16 -14.87 -11.93 16.29
N GLY A 17 -14.80 -11.06 15.26
CA GLY A 17 -14.48 -9.64 15.41
C GLY A 17 -13.08 -9.23 14.94
N ALA A 18 -12.24 -10.12 14.40
CA ALA A 18 -10.94 -9.75 13.83
C ALA A 18 -11.12 -8.92 12.54
N LEU A 19 -10.46 -7.77 12.49
CA LEU A 19 -10.39 -6.94 11.29
C LEU A 19 -9.47 -7.62 10.26
N GLY A 20 -9.84 -7.58 8.98
CA GLY A 20 -9.01 -8.16 7.90
C GLY A 20 -9.28 -7.47 6.58
N LEU A 21 -8.37 -7.67 5.62
CA LEU A 21 -8.58 -7.21 4.25
C LEU A 21 -9.58 -8.12 3.53
N VAL A 22 -10.50 -7.51 2.80
CA VAL A 22 -11.37 -8.24 1.87
C VAL A 22 -10.64 -8.38 0.55
N LEU A 23 -10.17 -9.58 0.27
CA LEU A 23 -9.45 -9.91 -0.95
C LEU A 23 -10.42 -10.47 -2.00
N ARG A 24 -10.12 -10.24 -3.27
CA ARG A 24 -10.85 -10.78 -4.40
C ARG A 24 -9.91 -11.31 -5.49
N SER A 25 -10.39 -12.18 -6.31
CA SER A 25 -9.65 -12.59 -7.51
C SER A 25 -9.52 -11.42 -8.50
N PRO A 26 -8.43 -11.35 -9.29
CA PRO A 26 -8.30 -10.38 -10.38
C PRO A 26 -9.46 -10.46 -11.36
N SER A 27 -9.86 -9.32 -11.91
CA SER A 27 -10.96 -9.21 -12.86
C SER A 27 -10.58 -8.42 -14.11
N ALA A 28 -11.38 -8.52 -15.17
CA ALA A 28 -11.17 -7.72 -16.37
C ALA A 28 -11.32 -6.18 -16.10
N ALA A 29 -12.06 -5.81 -15.06
CA ALA A 29 -12.22 -4.41 -14.66
C ALA A 29 -10.92 -3.77 -14.13
N ASP A 30 -9.96 -4.60 -13.70
CA ASP A 30 -8.65 -4.11 -13.23
C ASP A 30 -7.75 -3.63 -14.38
N GLY A 31 -8.14 -3.95 -15.62
CA GLY A 31 -7.40 -3.54 -16.81
C GLY A 31 -7.32 -2.03 -16.97
N GLY A 32 -6.10 -1.49 -17.11
CA GLY A 32 -5.87 -0.05 -17.23
C GLY A 32 -5.70 0.70 -15.92
N LEU A 33 -5.96 0.06 -14.78
CA LEU A 33 -5.68 0.63 -13.46
C LEU A 33 -4.21 0.43 -13.06
N LEU A 34 -3.74 1.24 -12.12
CA LEU A 34 -2.44 1.01 -11.51
C LEU A 34 -2.47 -0.27 -10.70
N ALA A 35 -1.77 -1.29 -11.18
CA ALA A 35 -1.57 -2.54 -10.46
C ALA A 35 -0.14 -2.63 -9.91
N VAL A 36 0.00 -3.04 -8.66
CA VAL A 36 1.27 -3.20 -7.96
C VAL A 36 1.39 -4.65 -7.50
N PHE A 37 2.48 -5.31 -7.87
CA PHE A 37 2.81 -6.63 -7.34
C PHE A 37 3.37 -6.50 -5.92
N LEU A 38 2.64 -7.01 -4.94
CA LEU A 38 2.99 -6.89 -3.51
C LEU A 38 3.83 -8.05 -2.99
N GLY A 39 3.84 -9.17 -3.70
CA GLY A 39 4.67 -10.32 -3.34
C GLY A 39 3.98 -11.65 -3.48
N LEU A 40 4.71 -12.68 -3.03
CA LEU A 40 4.23 -14.06 -2.93
C LEU A 40 4.27 -14.47 -1.46
N HIS A 41 3.16 -14.98 -0.96
CA HIS A 41 3.10 -15.57 0.37
C HIS A 41 3.02 -17.09 0.26
N PRO A 42 3.84 -17.87 1.01
CA PRO A 42 3.72 -19.31 1.03
C PRO A 42 2.46 -19.73 1.78
N GLY A 43 1.65 -20.58 1.17
CA GLY A 43 0.54 -21.27 1.83
C GLY A 43 1.02 -22.44 2.67
N GLU A 44 0.17 -22.95 3.55
CA GLU A 44 0.47 -24.12 4.41
C GLU A 44 0.68 -25.41 3.60
N ASP A 45 0.09 -25.49 2.42
CA ASP A 45 0.21 -26.61 1.47
C ASP A 45 1.47 -26.52 0.58
N GLY A 46 2.28 -25.46 0.73
CA GLY A 46 3.46 -25.21 -0.09
C GLY A 46 3.16 -24.48 -1.40
N GLU A 47 1.89 -24.22 -1.73
CA GLU A 47 1.52 -23.31 -2.82
C GLU A 47 1.85 -21.85 -2.46
N ARG A 48 1.99 -21.02 -3.50
CA ARG A 48 2.31 -19.60 -3.31
C ARG A 48 1.17 -18.74 -3.83
N THR A 49 0.62 -17.93 -2.97
CA THR A 49 -0.38 -16.92 -3.34
C THR A 49 0.30 -15.63 -3.75
N ALA A 50 -0.01 -15.15 -4.97
CA ALA A 50 0.42 -13.85 -5.45
C ALA A 50 -0.55 -12.76 -5.01
N TYR A 51 -0.04 -11.69 -4.40
CA TYR A 51 -0.83 -10.53 -4.00
C TYR A 51 -0.58 -9.37 -4.96
N LEU A 52 -1.66 -8.82 -5.48
CA LEU A 52 -1.68 -7.65 -6.34
C LEU A 52 -2.53 -6.57 -5.67
N GLY A 53 -2.01 -5.36 -5.58
CA GLY A 53 -2.78 -4.20 -5.18
C GLY A 53 -3.24 -3.44 -6.42
N VAL A 54 -4.52 -3.14 -6.52
CA VAL A 54 -5.10 -2.32 -7.60
C VAL A 54 -5.56 -0.99 -7.00
N VAL A 55 -5.16 0.11 -7.62
CA VAL A 55 -5.50 1.45 -7.15
C VAL A 55 -6.63 1.99 -8.00
N GLU A 56 -7.80 2.10 -7.41
CA GLU A 56 -8.99 2.70 -7.99
C GLU A 56 -9.16 4.14 -7.51
N ALA A 57 -9.87 4.95 -8.29
CA ALA A 57 -10.30 6.26 -7.80
C ALA A 57 -11.40 6.07 -6.74
N PRO A 58 -11.45 6.92 -5.70
CA PRO A 58 -12.57 6.90 -4.77
C PRO A 58 -13.89 7.10 -5.51
N THR A 59 -14.90 6.33 -5.12
CA THR A 59 -16.26 6.47 -5.65
C THR A 59 -17.13 7.26 -4.67
N ASP A 60 -18.18 7.93 -5.21
CA ASP A 60 -19.15 8.69 -4.40
C ASP A 60 -20.02 7.74 -3.56
N GLY A 61 -19.59 7.16 -2.54
CA GLY A 61 -20.29 6.17 -1.73
C GLY A 61 -19.34 5.34 -0.88
N ASP A 62 -18.06 5.48 -1.11
CA ASP A 62 -17.03 4.76 -0.35
C ASP A 62 -17.06 5.12 1.15
N GLY A 63 -17.61 6.28 1.52
CA GLY A 63 -17.76 6.69 2.92
C GLY A 63 -18.73 5.83 3.74
N ASP A 64 -19.72 5.21 3.10
CA ASP A 64 -20.74 4.38 3.76
C ASP A 64 -20.39 2.87 3.73
N ALA A 65 -19.36 2.47 3.00
CA ALA A 65 -19.03 1.07 2.76
C ALA A 65 -18.18 0.41 3.86
N GLY A 66 -18.06 1.02 5.04
CA GLY A 66 -17.24 0.48 6.15
C GLY A 66 -15.73 0.64 5.93
N TRP A 67 -15.29 1.48 4.99
CA TRP A 67 -13.89 1.77 4.75
C TRP A 67 -13.20 2.38 5.97
N GLN A 68 -12.04 1.86 6.32
CA GLN A 68 -11.22 2.34 7.41
C GLN A 68 -9.90 2.94 6.90
N THR A 69 -9.42 3.98 7.56
CA THR A 69 -8.07 4.46 7.27
C THR A 69 -7.03 3.48 7.82
N LEU A 70 -5.88 3.35 7.17
CA LEU A 70 -4.79 2.51 7.67
C LEU A 70 -4.33 2.97 9.07
N ARG A 71 -4.42 4.26 9.40
CA ARG A 71 -4.11 4.78 10.74
C ARG A 71 -5.04 4.20 11.81
N ALA A 72 -6.31 4.01 11.50
CA ALA A 72 -7.28 3.47 12.44
C ALA A 72 -7.22 1.93 12.51
N ALA A 73 -7.02 1.28 11.37
CA ALA A 73 -7.13 -0.17 11.24
C ALA A 73 -5.80 -0.91 11.39
N GLY A 74 -4.67 -0.27 11.05
CA GLY A 74 -3.40 -0.96 10.83
C GLY A 74 -2.87 -1.75 12.03
N ALA A 75 -3.08 -1.27 13.25
CA ALA A 75 -2.67 -1.99 14.46
C ALA A 75 -3.60 -3.17 14.83
N LEU A 76 -4.75 -3.27 14.16
CA LEU A 76 -5.75 -4.30 14.39
C LEU A 76 -5.75 -5.38 13.30
N LEU A 77 -5.04 -5.14 12.20
CA LEU A 77 -4.90 -6.09 11.10
C LEU A 77 -3.90 -7.19 11.45
N PRO A 78 -4.10 -8.41 10.94
CA PRO A 78 -3.04 -9.44 10.91
C PRO A 78 -1.79 -8.92 10.20
N ASP A 79 -0.61 -9.45 10.54
CA ASP A 79 0.69 -8.97 10.03
C ASP A 79 0.77 -8.94 8.50
N LEU A 80 0.26 -9.98 7.84
CA LEU A 80 0.23 -10.02 6.37
C LEU A 80 -0.65 -8.90 5.81
N ASP A 81 -1.86 -8.75 6.31
CA ASP A 81 -2.82 -7.75 5.86
C ASP A 81 -2.30 -6.33 6.11
N ALA A 82 -1.71 -6.09 7.28
CA ALA A 82 -1.08 -4.82 7.62
C ALA A 82 0.07 -4.50 6.64
N SER A 83 0.90 -5.48 6.32
CA SER A 83 2.01 -5.33 5.38
C SER A 83 1.54 -5.04 3.97
N LEU A 84 0.53 -5.76 3.47
CA LEU A 84 -0.08 -5.56 2.16
C LEU A 84 -0.71 -4.16 2.06
N ALA A 85 -1.52 -3.79 3.05
CA ALA A 85 -2.20 -2.49 3.07
C ALA A 85 -1.21 -1.31 3.16
N ALA A 86 -0.21 -1.40 4.03
CA ALA A 86 0.80 -0.35 4.19
C ALA A 86 1.63 -0.18 2.92
N THR A 87 2.06 -1.27 2.31
CA THR A 87 2.87 -1.25 1.08
C THR A 87 2.07 -0.68 -0.08
N LEU A 88 0.83 -1.16 -0.29
CA LEU A 88 -0.02 -0.65 -1.36
C LEU A 88 -0.31 0.84 -1.19
N LEU A 89 -0.69 1.28 0.01
CA LEU A 89 -1.01 2.68 0.28
C LEU A 89 0.22 3.58 0.07
N ALA A 90 1.41 3.15 0.51
CA ALA A 90 2.65 3.89 0.31
C ALA A 90 2.96 4.06 -1.19
N LEU A 91 2.86 2.99 -1.98
CA LEU A 91 3.11 3.03 -3.42
C LEU A 91 2.04 3.82 -4.16
N ALA A 92 0.77 3.69 -3.82
CA ALA A 92 -0.31 4.48 -4.40
C ALA A 92 -0.09 5.99 -4.18
N ASN A 93 0.25 6.39 -2.97
CA ASN A 93 0.57 7.77 -2.63
C ASN A 93 1.81 8.29 -3.38
N TRP A 94 2.84 7.44 -3.49
CA TRP A 94 4.03 7.78 -4.26
C TRP A 94 3.71 7.96 -5.75
N HIS A 95 2.95 7.06 -6.37
CA HIS A 95 2.53 7.20 -7.78
C HIS A 95 1.73 8.47 -8.01
N ARG A 96 0.85 8.85 -7.07
CA ARG A 96 0.03 10.06 -7.17
C ARG A 96 0.85 11.35 -7.08
N SER A 97 1.92 11.34 -6.26
CA SER A 97 2.73 12.54 -6.00
C SER A 97 3.96 12.67 -6.90
N HIS A 98 4.33 11.62 -7.65
CA HIS A 98 5.56 11.57 -8.45
C HIS A 98 5.27 11.28 -9.93
N ASP A 99 4.22 11.86 -10.47
CA ASP A 99 3.82 11.71 -11.88
C ASP A 99 4.77 12.39 -12.86
N ARG A 100 5.73 13.17 -12.36
CA ARG A 100 6.73 13.91 -13.15
C ARG A 100 8.15 13.43 -12.87
N CYS A 101 8.96 13.46 -13.92
CA CYS A 101 10.39 13.21 -13.81
C CYS A 101 11.09 14.33 -13.03
N SER A 102 11.82 13.98 -11.96
CA SER A 102 12.56 14.95 -11.15
C SER A 102 13.75 15.60 -11.88
N ARG A 103 14.21 15.02 -13.02
CA ARG A 103 15.33 15.53 -13.82
C ARG A 103 14.91 16.50 -14.90
N CYS A 104 13.80 16.26 -15.57
CA CYS A 104 13.42 17.02 -16.75
C CYS A 104 11.96 17.52 -16.79
N GLY A 105 11.17 17.23 -15.74
CA GLY A 105 9.78 17.65 -15.62
C GLY A 105 8.78 16.95 -16.56
N ALA A 106 9.24 16.05 -17.44
CA ALA A 106 8.35 15.30 -18.33
C ALA A 106 7.47 14.31 -17.53
N PRO A 107 6.33 13.87 -18.08
CA PRO A 107 5.54 12.82 -17.47
C PRO A 107 6.37 11.55 -17.24
N SER A 108 6.03 10.80 -16.22
CA SER A 108 6.58 9.48 -15.96
C SER A 108 5.45 8.46 -15.86
N GLU A 109 5.74 7.20 -16.17
CA GLU A 109 4.77 6.13 -16.21
C GLU A 109 5.17 5.00 -15.26
N PRO A 110 4.19 4.29 -14.65
CA PRO A 110 4.48 3.10 -13.87
C PRO A 110 5.19 2.03 -14.69
N ALA A 111 6.15 1.35 -14.07
CA ALA A 111 6.93 0.26 -14.66
C ALA A 111 7.29 -0.76 -13.58
N SER A 112 7.85 -1.91 -13.98
CA SER A 112 8.33 -2.95 -13.06
C SER A 112 7.29 -3.33 -12.01
N ALA A 113 6.09 -3.69 -12.49
CA ALA A 113 4.97 -4.08 -11.65
C ALA A 113 4.64 -3.08 -10.53
N GLY A 114 4.71 -1.78 -10.82
CA GLY A 114 4.37 -0.70 -9.90
C GLY A 114 5.50 -0.21 -8.99
N TRP A 115 6.69 -0.80 -9.04
CA TRP A 115 7.81 -0.42 -8.17
C TRP A 115 8.75 0.63 -8.76
N VAL A 116 8.54 1.02 -10.01
CA VAL A 116 9.36 2.01 -10.72
C VAL A 116 8.45 2.97 -11.46
N ARG A 117 8.87 4.22 -11.59
CA ARG A 117 8.34 5.13 -12.60
C ARG A 117 9.42 5.45 -13.60
N ARG A 118 9.09 5.40 -14.89
CA ARG A 118 10.01 5.68 -15.99
C ARG A 118 9.63 6.97 -16.70
N CYS A 119 10.59 7.85 -16.86
CA CYS A 119 10.39 9.09 -17.62
C CYS A 119 10.10 8.79 -19.09
N THR A 120 9.06 9.44 -19.65
CA THR A 120 8.68 9.28 -21.07
C THR A 120 9.64 9.98 -22.04
N ARG A 121 10.45 10.93 -21.55
CA ARG A 121 11.38 11.71 -22.38
C ARG A 121 12.79 11.14 -22.37
N ASP A 122 13.38 10.92 -21.21
CA ASP A 122 14.79 10.55 -21.07
C ASP A 122 15.00 9.12 -20.57
N GLY A 123 13.92 8.37 -20.29
CA GLY A 123 13.97 6.98 -19.84
C GLY A 123 14.51 6.80 -18.42
N SER A 124 14.81 7.88 -17.69
CA SER A 124 15.29 7.79 -16.31
C SER A 124 14.27 7.08 -15.42
N GLN A 125 14.78 6.29 -14.48
CA GLN A 125 13.98 5.54 -13.53
C GLN A 125 13.94 6.27 -12.19
N HIS A 126 12.79 6.25 -11.57
CA HIS A 126 12.52 6.79 -10.25
C HIS A 126 11.96 5.70 -9.37
N PHE A 127 12.42 5.63 -8.14
CA PHE A 127 12.07 4.59 -7.17
C PHE A 127 11.37 5.21 -5.96
N PRO A 128 10.49 4.48 -5.27
CA PRO A 128 9.98 4.89 -3.97
C PRO A 128 11.15 5.13 -3.00
N ARG A 129 11.01 6.12 -2.13
CA ARG A 129 12.02 6.41 -1.11
C ARG A 129 11.48 6.05 0.26
N THR A 130 12.34 5.44 1.07
CA THR A 130 12.16 5.29 2.50
C THR A 130 13.28 6.07 3.16
N ASP A 131 12.93 7.21 3.77
CA ASP A 131 13.89 8.02 4.50
C ASP A 131 13.98 7.52 5.95
N PRO A 132 15.19 7.30 6.49
CA PRO A 132 15.34 6.89 7.88
C PRO A 132 14.83 7.99 8.80
N SER A 133 14.12 7.59 9.84
CA SER A 133 13.60 8.48 10.86
C SER A 133 13.94 7.92 12.24
N VAL A 134 14.30 8.79 13.15
CA VAL A 134 14.58 8.42 14.53
C VAL A 134 13.72 9.25 15.47
N ILE A 135 13.32 8.64 16.57
CA ILE A 135 12.76 9.33 17.73
C ILE A 135 13.80 9.21 18.84
N MET A 136 14.26 10.36 19.33
CA MET A 136 15.26 10.39 20.39
C MET A 136 14.84 11.37 21.49
N SER A 137 15.25 11.11 22.71
CA SER A 137 15.22 12.05 23.81
C SER A 137 16.62 12.68 24.00
N VAL A 138 16.66 13.98 24.21
CA VAL A 138 17.88 14.70 24.61
C VAL A 138 17.70 15.11 26.07
N ILE A 139 18.53 14.57 26.94
CA ILE A 139 18.45 14.78 28.38
C ILE A 139 19.78 15.36 28.84
N ASP A 140 19.75 16.43 29.65
CA ASP A 140 20.96 17.03 30.24
C ASP A 140 21.40 16.27 31.50
N ASP A 141 22.55 16.70 32.08
CA ASP A 141 23.15 16.09 33.27
C ASP A 141 22.26 16.23 34.51
N ASP A 142 21.31 17.17 34.54
CA ASP A 142 20.34 17.36 35.61
C ASP A 142 19.04 16.54 35.39
N GLY A 143 18.95 15.72 34.33
CA GLY A 143 17.80 14.89 34.01
C GLY A 143 16.66 15.64 33.33
N ARG A 144 16.89 16.87 32.81
CA ARG A 144 15.87 17.66 32.11
C ARG A 144 15.79 17.26 30.66
N LEU A 145 14.55 17.00 30.16
CA LEU A 145 14.26 16.65 28.76
C LEU A 145 14.12 17.91 27.91
N LEU A 146 14.87 17.97 26.80
CA LEU A 146 14.67 19.01 25.79
C LEU A 146 13.33 18.80 25.08
N LEU A 147 12.45 19.78 25.22
CA LEU A 147 11.18 19.82 24.51
C LEU A 147 11.15 21.03 23.56
N GLY A 148 10.56 20.81 22.38
CA GLY A 148 10.34 21.86 21.39
C GLY A 148 8.98 21.71 20.73
N ARG A 149 8.43 22.80 20.23
CA ARG A 149 7.23 22.79 19.39
C ARG A 149 7.41 23.74 18.22
N GLY A 150 6.72 23.42 17.10
CA GLY A 150 6.58 24.38 16.01
C GLY A 150 5.75 25.60 16.40
N ALA A 151 6.05 26.76 15.85
CA ALA A 151 5.31 27.99 16.14
C ALA A 151 3.83 27.93 15.73
N THR A 152 3.50 27.03 14.81
CA THR A 152 2.16 26.84 14.23
C THR A 152 1.42 25.62 14.78
N TRP A 153 1.91 24.98 15.83
CA TRP A 153 1.31 23.80 16.46
C TRP A 153 0.63 24.20 17.78
#